data_504879effc9d6054a3ef585bf1cc2f1a
#
_entry.id   504879effc9d6054a3ef585bf1cc2f1a
#
_cell.length_a   1.000
_cell.length_b   1.000
_cell.length_c   1.000
_cell.angle_alpha   90.00
_cell.angle_beta   90.00
_cell.angle_gamma   90.00
#
_symmetry.space_group_name_H-M   'P 1'
#
loop_
_entity.id
_entity.type
_entity.pdbx_description
1 polymer ?
#
loop_
_entity_poly.entity_id
_entity_poly.type
_entity_poly.pdbx_seq_one_letter_code
_entity_poly.pdbx_strand_id
1 'polypeptide(L)'
;MKLNGAAILIECLIEQGVGTVFGFPGGAVLPIYDELYKRQDRIHHVLTAHEQHAGHAADGYARASGKTGVCIATSGPGATNLVTPIATAYMDSTPIVFITGNVPQSLMGTNSFQEADISGMTMPVTKHNYLVTRVDKLA
;
A
#
# COMPACT_ATOMS: atom_id res chain seq x y z
N MET A 1 14.90 8.61 18.76
CA MET A 1 13.64 7.90 19.07
C MET A 1 13.68 6.58 18.28
N LYS A 2 13.33 5.45 18.89
CA LYS A 2 13.23 4.18 18.13
C LYS A 2 11.82 4.11 17.55
N LEU A 3 11.69 4.03 16.23
CA LEU A 3 10.44 3.82 15.51
C LEU A 3 10.34 2.36 15.08
N ASN A 4 9.12 1.82 15.04
CA ASN A 4 8.85 0.54 14.40
C ASN A 4 8.68 0.74 12.87
N GLY A 5 8.69 -0.34 12.09
CA GLY A 5 8.60 -0.26 10.63
C GLY A 5 7.34 0.46 10.13
N ALA A 6 6.19 0.25 10.78
CA ALA A 6 4.95 0.92 10.41
C ALA A 6 5.03 2.44 10.63
N ALA A 7 5.60 2.87 11.76
CA ALA A 7 5.82 4.29 12.03
C ALA A 7 6.79 4.91 11.01
N ILE A 8 7.88 4.21 10.66
CA ILE A 8 8.83 4.66 9.63
C ILE A 8 8.08 4.87 8.30
N LEU A 9 7.29 3.90 7.87
CA LEU A 9 6.53 4.00 6.62
C LEU A 9 5.63 5.24 6.59
N ILE A 10 4.85 5.47 7.66
CA ILE A 10 3.94 6.61 7.70
C ILE A 10 4.70 7.94 7.77
N GLU A 11 5.79 8.04 8.53
CA GLU A 11 6.62 9.25 8.54
C GLU A 11 7.22 9.52 7.16
N CYS A 12 7.73 8.49 6.45
CA CYS A 12 8.24 8.66 5.09
C CYS A 12 7.15 9.17 4.13
N LEU A 13 5.92 8.66 4.21
CA LEU A 13 4.80 9.17 3.40
C LEU A 13 4.53 10.66 3.70
N ILE A 14 4.49 11.03 4.98
CA ILE A 14 4.27 12.42 5.39
C ILE A 14 5.41 13.32 4.90
N GLU A 15 6.66 12.90 5.02
CA GLU A 15 7.84 13.64 4.54
C GLU A 15 7.83 13.83 3.01
N GLN A 16 7.27 12.86 2.26
CA GLN A 16 7.05 12.99 0.82
C GLN A 16 5.81 13.83 0.45
N GLY A 17 5.16 14.46 1.43
CA GLY A 17 4.00 15.34 1.21
C GLY A 17 2.68 14.61 0.96
N VAL A 18 2.60 13.32 1.31
CA VAL A 18 1.36 12.54 1.21
C VAL A 18 0.41 12.96 2.33
N GLY A 19 -0.65 13.67 1.98
CA GLY A 19 -1.69 14.10 2.93
C GLY A 19 -2.92 13.18 2.95
N THR A 20 -3.06 12.28 1.97
CA THR A 20 -4.22 11.38 1.88
C THR A 20 -3.79 10.00 1.40
N VAL A 21 -4.28 8.96 2.07
CA VAL A 21 -4.11 7.56 1.68
C VAL A 21 -5.47 6.87 1.59
N PHE A 22 -5.61 5.94 0.68
CA PHE A 22 -6.81 5.16 0.45
C PHE A 22 -6.56 3.71 0.84
N GLY A 23 -7.53 3.01 1.40
CA GLY A 23 -7.28 1.62 1.72
C GLY A 23 -8.42 0.91 2.42
N PHE A 24 -8.21 -0.41 2.58
CA PHE A 24 -9.06 -1.28 3.38
C PHE A 24 -8.18 -2.09 4.34
N PRO A 25 -8.48 -2.10 5.65
CA PRO A 25 -7.65 -2.77 6.64
C PRO A 25 -7.73 -4.30 6.52
N GLY A 26 -6.68 -4.96 6.98
CA GLY A 26 -6.61 -6.41 7.12
C GLY A 26 -5.41 -6.82 7.95
N GLY A 27 -5.34 -8.06 8.38
CA GLY A 27 -4.42 -8.54 9.41
C GLY A 27 -2.95 -8.12 9.22
N ALA A 28 -2.42 -8.24 8.01
CA ALA A 28 -1.00 -7.95 7.74
C ALA A 28 -0.64 -6.45 7.79
N VAL A 29 -1.62 -5.55 7.75
CA VAL A 29 -1.39 -4.09 7.75
C VAL A 29 -1.95 -3.38 8.98
N LEU A 30 -2.50 -4.09 9.96
CA LEU A 30 -3.00 -3.48 11.20
C LEU A 30 -1.99 -2.56 11.88
N PRO A 31 -0.69 -2.91 12.00
CA PRO A 31 0.28 -2.00 12.58
C PRO A 31 0.42 -0.66 11.81
N ILE A 32 0.23 -0.67 10.48
CA ILE A 32 0.23 0.55 9.65
C ILE A 32 -1.00 1.39 9.96
N TYR A 33 -2.17 0.76 10.09
CA TYR A 33 -3.42 1.44 10.43
C TYR A 33 -3.38 2.05 11.85
N ASP A 34 -2.73 1.38 12.81
CA ASP A 34 -2.50 1.96 14.14
C ASP A 34 -1.64 3.23 14.07
N GLU A 35 -0.62 3.25 13.21
CA GLU A 35 0.24 4.42 13.05
C GLU A 35 -0.46 5.54 12.24
N LEU A 36 -1.34 5.21 11.28
CA LEU A 36 -2.22 6.18 10.62
C LEU A 36 -3.17 6.85 11.62
N TYR A 37 -3.79 6.06 12.49
CA TYR A 37 -4.68 6.59 13.54
C TYR A 37 -3.97 7.57 14.48
N LYS A 38 -2.73 7.28 14.88
CA LYS A 38 -1.93 8.16 15.74
C LYS A 38 -1.53 9.48 15.07
N ARG A 39 -1.58 9.57 13.73
CA ARG A 39 -1.16 10.71 12.92
C ARG A 39 -2.28 11.27 12.04
N GLN A 40 -3.53 11.04 12.42
CA GLN A 40 -4.71 11.49 11.67
C GLN A 40 -4.82 13.03 11.54
N ASP A 41 -4.03 13.77 12.30
CA ASP A 41 -3.86 15.21 12.20
C ASP A 41 -2.92 15.63 11.04
N ARG A 42 -2.10 14.70 10.54
CA ARG A 42 -1.07 14.94 9.51
C ARG A 42 -1.32 14.20 8.20
N ILE A 43 -1.98 13.04 8.26
CA ILE A 43 -2.29 12.21 7.10
C ILE A 43 -3.71 11.66 7.23
N HIS A 44 -4.53 11.91 6.23
CA HIS A 44 -5.93 11.49 6.22
C HIS A 44 -6.08 10.11 5.56
N HIS A 45 -6.77 9.19 6.21
CA HIS A 45 -7.11 7.88 5.65
C HIS A 45 -8.57 7.87 5.16
N VAL A 46 -8.75 7.51 3.91
CA VAL A 46 -10.07 7.27 3.30
C VAL A 46 -10.34 5.77 3.29
N LEU A 47 -11.25 5.34 4.17
CA LEU A 47 -11.69 3.96 4.23
C LEU A 47 -12.63 3.66 3.06
N THR A 48 -12.38 2.57 2.36
CA THR A 48 -13.25 2.03 1.31
C THR A 48 -13.86 0.70 1.73
N ALA A 49 -14.89 0.24 1.03
CA ALA A 49 -15.52 -1.06 1.31
C ALA A 49 -14.84 -2.24 0.58
N HIS A 50 -13.85 -1.95 -0.28
CA HIS A 50 -13.12 -2.94 -1.07
C HIS A 50 -11.78 -2.35 -1.55
N GLU A 51 -10.74 -3.16 -1.64
CA GLU A 51 -9.39 -2.71 -2.02
C GLU A 51 -9.35 -2.16 -3.45
N GLN A 52 -10.09 -2.76 -4.38
CA GLN A 52 -10.19 -2.26 -5.74
C GLN A 52 -10.75 -0.83 -5.78
N HIS A 53 -11.75 -0.54 -4.94
CA HIS A 53 -12.29 0.82 -4.82
C HIS A 53 -11.23 1.79 -4.27
N ALA A 54 -10.41 1.36 -3.31
CA ALA A 54 -9.30 2.16 -2.79
C ALA A 54 -8.28 2.50 -3.87
N GLY A 55 -7.90 1.52 -4.69
CA GLY A 55 -6.99 1.73 -5.81
C GLY A 55 -7.54 2.71 -6.84
N HIS A 56 -8.80 2.56 -7.25
CA HIS A 56 -9.44 3.49 -8.19
C HIS A 56 -9.68 4.89 -7.57
N ALA A 57 -9.94 4.98 -6.27
CA ALA A 57 -10.03 6.28 -5.59
C ALA A 57 -8.67 6.99 -5.57
N ALA A 58 -7.57 6.25 -5.33
CA ALA A 58 -6.21 6.79 -5.42
C ALA A 58 -5.87 7.25 -6.85
N ASP A 59 -6.33 6.51 -7.87
CA ASP A 59 -6.19 6.90 -9.29
C ASP A 59 -6.94 8.21 -9.59
N GLY A 60 -8.22 8.28 -9.20
CA GLY A 60 -9.00 9.51 -9.36
C GLY A 60 -8.40 10.71 -8.62
N TYR A 61 -7.89 10.49 -7.40
CA TYR A 61 -7.19 11.52 -6.63
C TYR A 61 -5.93 12.02 -7.35
N ALA A 62 -5.12 11.11 -7.87
CA ALA A 62 -3.90 11.49 -8.59
C ALA A 62 -4.21 12.32 -9.84
N ARG A 63 -5.20 11.89 -10.63
CA ARG A 63 -5.65 12.62 -11.83
C ARG A 63 -6.20 14.00 -11.50
N ALA A 64 -7.02 14.13 -10.47
CA ALA A 64 -7.68 15.38 -10.11
C ALA A 64 -6.73 16.37 -9.42
N SER A 65 -5.81 15.90 -8.60
CA SER A 65 -4.93 16.75 -7.78
C SER A 65 -3.56 17.01 -8.38
N GLY A 66 -3.12 16.20 -9.35
CA GLY A 66 -1.74 16.20 -9.86
C GLY A 66 -0.71 15.66 -8.87
N LYS A 67 -1.14 15.05 -7.75
CA LYS A 67 -0.28 14.45 -6.73
C LYS A 67 -0.23 12.94 -6.90
N THR A 68 0.80 12.30 -6.36
CA THR A 68 0.86 10.84 -6.31
C THR A 68 -0.23 10.28 -5.39
N GLY A 69 -1.03 9.35 -5.91
CA GLY A 69 -1.99 8.58 -5.12
C GLY A 69 -1.28 7.53 -4.27
N VAL A 70 -1.82 7.23 -3.09
CA VAL A 70 -1.28 6.15 -2.23
C VAL A 70 -2.42 5.24 -1.81
N CYS A 71 -2.25 3.94 -2.04
CA CYS A 71 -3.22 2.92 -1.66
C CYS A 71 -2.57 1.86 -0.78
N ILE A 72 -3.26 1.47 0.31
CA ILE A 72 -2.77 0.47 1.29
C ILE A 72 -3.78 -0.68 1.36
N ALA A 73 -3.30 -1.91 1.18
CA ALA A 73 -4.11 -3.12 1.30
C ALA A 73 -3.38 -4.24 2.05
N THR A 74 -4.12 -5.17 2.59
CA THR A 74 -3.56 -6.35 3.26
C THR A 74 -2.94 -7.35 2.26
N SER A 75 -2.32 -8.40 2.77
CA SER A 75 -1.74 -9.49 1.98
C SER A 75 -2.82 -10.34 1.27
N GLY A 76 -2.39 -11.22 0.40
CA GLY A 76 -3.23 -12.22 -0.26
C GLY A 76 -4.40 -11.59 -1.02
N PRO A 77 -5.65 -11.89 -0.65
CA PRO A 77 -6.83 -11.42 -1.38
C PRO A 77 -6.93 -9.89 -1.41
N GLY A 78 -6.48 -9.17 -0.38
CA GLY A 78 -6.46 -7.71 -0.40
C GLY A 78 -5.49 -7.16 -1.44
N ALA A 79 -4.29 -7.72 -1.52
CA ALA A 79 -3.30 -7.33 -2.52
C ALA A 79 -3.74 -7.70 -3.95
N THR A 80 -4.32 -8.89 -4.15
CA THR A 80 -4.80 -9.33 -5.49
C THR A 80 -5.98 -8.51 -5.99
N ASN A 81 -6.82 -7.97 -5.10
CA ASN A 81 -7.89 -7.03 -5.46
C ASN A 81 -7.36 -5.70 -6.02
N LEU A 82 -6.08 -5.40 -5.86
CA LEU A 82 -5.44 -4.21 -6.43
C LEU A 82 -4.93 -4.42 -7.87
N VAL A 83 -4.90 -5.63 -8.41
CA VAL A 83 -4.33 -5.89 -9.74
C VAL A 83 -5.03 -5.05 -10.82
N THR A 84 -6.36 -4.96 -10.79
CA THR A 84 -7.13 -4.14 -11.74
C THR A 84 -6.77 -2.66 -11.67
N PRO A 85 -6.84 -1.97 -10.50
CA PRO A 85 -6.46 -0.56 -10.44
C PRO A 85 -4.96 -0.32 -10.71
N ILE A 86 -4.06 -1.25 -10.37
CA ILE A 86 -2.64 -1.18 -10.75
C ILE A 86 -2.51 -1.16 -12.28
N ALA A 87 -3.15 -2.11 -12.97
CA ALA A 87 -3.11 -2.18 -14.42
C ALA A 87 -3.72 -0.92 -15.08
N THR A 88 -4.83 -0.42 -14.55
CA THR A 88 -5.47 0.82 -15.01
C THR A 88 -4.51 2.01 -14.89
N ALA A 89 -3.92 2.20 -13.71
CA ALA A 89 -2.99 3.30 -13.47
C ALA A 89 -1.74 3.20 -14.36
N TYR A 90 -1.22 1.99 -14.58
CA TYR A 90 -0.07 1.75 -15.45
C TYR A 90 -0.37 2.12 -16.90
N MET A 91 -1.49 1.68 -17.44
CA MET A 91 -1.87 1.94 -18.84
C MET A 91 -2.07 3.43 -19.12
N ASP A 92 -2.58 4.17 -18.13
CA ASP A 92 -2.85 5.61 -18.25
C ASP A 92 -1.68 6.48 -17.70
N SER A 93 -0.59 5.87 -17.26
CA SER A 93 0.57 6.55 -16.67
C SER A 93 0.21 7.41 -15.45
N THR A 94 -0.78 7.00 -14.66
CA THR A 94 -1.19 7.70 -13.44
C THR A 94 -0.21 7.38 -12.30
N PRO A 95 0.37 8.38 -11.61
CA PRO A 95 1.35 8.15 -10.56
C PRO A 95 0.68 7.65 -9.27
N ILE A 96 0.86 6.38 -8.93
CA ILE A 96 0.32 5.78 -7.71
C ILE A 96 1.38 4.87 -7.06
N VAL A 97 1.42 4.90 -5.74
CA VAL A 97 2.16 3.95 -4.91
C VAL A 97 1.16 3.01 -4.24
N PHE A 98 1.29 1.71 -4.51
CA PHE A 98 0.52 0.67 -3.85
C PHE A 98 1.37 0.00 -2.78
N ILE A 99 0.89 -0.01 -1.55
CA ILE A 99 1.55 -0.62 -0.38
C ILE A 99 0.72 -1.83 0.02
N THR A 100 1.28 -3.01 -0.13
CA THR A 100 0.60 -4.25 0.23
C THR A 100 1.28 -4.92 1.42
N GLY A 101 0.48 -5.43 2.34
CA GLY A 101 0.98 -6.32 3.37
C GLY A 101 1.54 -7.60 2.77
N ASN A 102 2.36 -8.30 3.56
CA ASN A 102 2.80 -9.65 3.24
C ASN A 102 2.70 -10.52 4.50
N VAL A 103 2.81 -11.83 4.33
CA VAL A 103 2.93 -12.76 5.44
C VAL A 103 4.26 -12.55 6.18
N PRO A 104 4.40 -12.98 7.44
CA PRO A 104 5.67 -12.94 8.16
C PRO A 104 6.80 -13.58 7.33
N GLN A 105 8.00 -13.01 7.39
CA GLN A 105 9.14 -13.45 6.59
C GLN A 105 9.45 -14.95 6.75
N SER A 106 9.22 -15.52 7.94
CA SER A 106 9.39 -16.94 8.21
C SER A 106 8.39 -17.85 7.49
N LEU A 107 7.30 -17.30 6.98
CA LEU A 107 6.24 -18.03 6.26
C LEU A 107 6.26 -17.78 4.76
N MET A 108 7.11 -16.87 4.28
CA MET A 108 7.20 -16.55 2.85
C MET A 108 7.64 -17.77 2.05
N GLY A 109 6.93 -18.06 0.94
CA GLY A 109 7.19 -19.20 0.07
C GLY A 109 6.66 -20.53 0.59
N THR A 110 5.86 -20.53 1.65
CA THR A 110 5.29 -21.77 2.24
C THR A 110 3.83 -22.00 1.87
N ASN A 111 3.24 -21.15 1.02
CA ASN A 111 1.81 -21.12 0.72
C ASN A 111 0.96 -20.94 2.00
N SER A 112 1.41 -20.09 2.89
CA SER A 112 0.74 -19.78 4.15
C SER A 112 -0.57 -19.02 3.92
N PHE A 113 -1.40 -18.91 4.98
CA PHE A 113 -2.68 -18.21 4.90
C PHE A 113 -2.52 -16.78 4.38
N GLN A 114 -3.28 -16.45 3.33
CA GLN A 114 -3.23 -15.14 2.65
C GLN A 114 -1.85 -14.75 2.08
N GLU A 115 -1.02 -15.72 1.74
CA GLU A 115 0.16 -15.47 0.94
C GLU A 115 -0.20 -15.43 -0.56
N ALA A 116 0.34 -14.45 -1.28
CA ALA A 116 0.26 -14.36 -2.73
C ALA A 116 1.53 -13.70 -3.27
N ASP A 117 2.05 -14.18 -4.39
CA ASP A 117 3.15 -13.51 -5.08
C ASP A 117 2.64 -12.29 -5.86
N ILE A 118 2.32 -11.23 -5.10
CA ILE A 118 1.80 -10.00 -5.69
C ILE A 118 2.85 -9.31 -6.57
N SER A 119 4.14 -9.45 -6.27
CA SER A 119 5.22 -8.92 -7.10
C SER A 119 5.23 -9.57 -8.47
N GLY A 120 5.14 -10.91 -8.53
CA GLY A 120 5.05 -11.64 -9.80
C GLY A 120 3.78 -11.30 -10.57
N MET A 121 2.62 -11.21 -9.89
CA MET A 121 1.34 -10.87 -10.52
C MET A 121 1.31 -9.45 -11.11
N THR A 122 1.98 -8.50 -10.50
CA THR A 122 1.93 -7.09 -10.90
C THR A 122 3.15 -6.62 -11.70
N MET A 123 4.19 -7.44 -11.80
CA MET A 123 5.42 -7.12 -12.54
C MET A 123 5.16 -6.57 -13.96
N PRO A 124 4.28 -7.15 -14.78
CA PRO A 124 4.04 -6.66 -16.16
C PRO A 124 3.24 -5.36 -16.22
N VAL A 125 2.63 -4.93 -15.13
CA VAL A 125 1.73 -3.75 -15.06
C VAL A 125 2.18 -2.74 -14.02
N THR A 126 3.46 -2.73 -13.66
CA THR A 126 4.05 -1.75 -12.75
C THR A 126 5.37 -1.22 -13.33
N LYS A 127 5.70 0.02 -13.00
CA LYS A 127 7.01 0.60 -13.32
C LYS A 127 8.13 -0.06 -12.50
N HIS A 128 7.85 -0.41 -11.25
CA HIS A 128 8.76 -1.11 -10.36
C HIS A 128 8.02 -1.78 -9.20
N ASN A 129 8.57 -2.89 -8.70
CA ASN A 129 8.12 -3.58 -7.50
C ASN A 129 9.26 -3.68 -6.49
N TYR A 130 8.93 -3.49 -5.22
CA TYR A 130 9.85 -3.70 -4.10
C TYR A 130 9.29 -4.75 -3.15
N LEU A 131 10.07 -5.75 -2.80
CA LEU A 131 9.81 -6.67 -1.71
C LEU A 131 10.73 -6.31 -0.54
N VAL A 132 10.21 -5.57 0.43
CA VAL A 132 10.98 -5.10 1.58
C VAL A 132 10.92 -6.14 2.69
N THR A 133 12.05 -6.81 2.95
CA THR A 133 12.18 -7.85 3.98
C THR A 133 12.92 -7.38 5.23
N ARG A 134 13.45 -6.17 5.25
CA ARG A 134 14.25 -5.63 6.36
C ARG A 134 13.84 -4.21 6.68
N VAL A 135 13.66 -3.91 7.97
CA VAL A 135 13.26 -2.56 8.45
C VAL A 135 14.29 -1.49 8.08
N ASP A 136 15.58 -1.81 8.08
CA ASP A 136 16.66 -0.88 7.71
C ASP A 136 16.73 -0.57 6.20
N LYS A 137 15.85 -1.15 5.40
CA LYS A 137 15.68 -0.92 3.96
C LYS A 137 14.31 -0.35 3.59
N LEU A 138 13.52 0.02 4.60
CA LEU A 138 12.14 0.45 4.38
C LEU A 138 12.04 1.94 3.97
N ALA A 139 12.90 2.78 4.49
CA ALA A 139 12.95 4.22 4.20
C ALA A 139 13.78 4.54 2.96
#